data_cdec8a929a4dc47f6c1e9016a9f65e5d
#
_entry.id   cdec8a929a4dc47f6c1e9016a9f65e5d
#
_cell.length_a   1.000
_cell.length_b   1.000
_cell.length_c   1.000
_cell.angle_alpha   90.00
_cell.angle_beta   90.00
_cell.angle_gamma   90.00
#
_symmetry.space_group_name_H-M   'P 1'
#
loop_
_entity.id
_entity.type
_entity.pdbx_description
1 polymer ?
#
loop_
_entity_poly.entity_id
_entity_poly.type
_entity_poly.pdbx_seq_one_letter_code
_entity_poly.pdbx_strand_id
1 'polypeptide(L)'
;MSNPRWQGIFPAITTKFHADESIDAEGTARHIDFQIRNGIHGLVTCGSLGEASTLTLEEKLQVAKIALEAADGRIPVLANVSETSTREALRYVDGGNKLGVAGFMVMPSVIYVADAREAMLNVRTIANAAQKPIMVYNNPVAYRVDLKPEHMVELADCEWIAAIKESTDNIRRITDLRNTVGDRYQLFLGVDDLAYEGLALGCDGLLAGVGCAFPRETVALYDLMKAGKFAEALKLYQWMTPMLHLDVSTKLVQNLKLIDLLVGVGTEHMRRPRLPLIGEERAFIENIVKKALATRPAQYQSVV
;
A
#
# COMPACT_ATOMS: atom_id res chain seq x y z
N MET A 1 -0.58 -23.96 10.46
CA MET A 1 -1.04 -22.76 11.22
C MET A 1 -2.01 -22.02 10.34
N SER A 2 -3.14 -21.51 10.85
CA SER A 2 -4.05 -20.69 10.05
C SER A 2 -3.35 -19.37 9.75
N ASN A 3 -3.33 -18.94 8.46
CA ASN A 3 -2.85 -17.62 8.09
C ASN A 3 -3.62 -16.54 8.84
N PRO A 4 -2.96 -15.44 9.30
CA PRO A 4 -3.67 -14.32 9.89
C PRO A 4 -4.65 -13.77 8.85
N ARG A 5 -5.87 -13.47 9.28
CA ARG A 5 -6.82 -12.76 8.42
C ARG A 5 -6.55 -11.26 8.52
N TRP A 6 -5.76 -10.75 7.59
CA TRP A 6 -5.56 -9.32 7.46
C TRP A 6 -6.84 -8.64 6.96
N GLN A 7 -7.17 -7.51 7.53
CA GLN A 7 -8.35 -6.72 7.15
C GLN A 7 -8.15 -5.25 7.51
N GLY A 8 -8.94 -4.38 6.91
CA GLY A 8 -8.91 -2.94 7.21
C GLY A 8 -7.90 -2.16 6.39
N ILE A 9 -7.36 -1.11 6.97
CA ILE A 9 -6.52 -0.14 6.26
C ILE A 9 -5.05 -0.43 6.50
N PHE A 10 -4.33 -0.66 5.40
CA PHE A 10 -2.89 -0.88 5.34
C PHE A 10 -2.26 0.19 4.45
N PRO A 11 -1.80 1.32 4.96
CA PRO A 11 -1.08 2.29 4.13
C PRO A 11 0.18 1.68 3.52
N ALA A 12 0.40 1.95 2.21
CA ALA A 12 1.72 1.80 1.60
C ALA A 12 2.53 3.05 1.98
N ILE A 13 3.35 2.95 3.02
CA ILE A 13 4.01 4.14 3.58
C ILE A 13 5.03 4.75 2.62
N THR A 14 5.11 6.09 2.64
CA THR A 14 6.20 6.83 2.00
C THR A 14 7.49 6.68 2.81
N THR A 15 8.64 6.43 2.16
CA THR A 15 9.95 6.54 2.80
C THR A 15 10.32 8.02 2.92
N LYS A 16 10.62 8.50 4.14
CA LYS A 16 11.04 9.88 4.33
C LYS A 16 12.53 10.03 4.07
N PHE A 17 12.89 11.12 3.41
CA PHE A 17 14.27 11.46 3.11
C PHE A 17 14.59 12.87 3.61
N HIS A 18 15.86 13.08 3.93
CA HIS A 18 16.45 14.41 4.07
C HIS A 18 16.70 15.05 2.70
N ALA A 19 17.04 16.33 2.68
CA ALA A 19 17.34 17.07 1.45
C ALA A 19 18.57 16.52 0.69
N ASP A 20 19.48 15.81 1.38
CA ASP A 20 20.64 15.13 0.82
C ASP A 20 20.36 13.71 0.32
N GLU A 21 19.08 13.32 0.27
CA GLU A 21 18.58 12.01 -0.13
C GLU A 21 18.92 10.86 0.84
N SER A 22 19.47 11.12 2.01
CA SER A 22 19.60 10.12 3.07
C SER A 22 18.23 9.79 3.70
N ILE A 23 18.09 8.58 4.27
CA ILE A 23 16.83 8.16 4.92
C ILE A 23 16.64 8.98 6.21
N ASP A 24 15.50 9.66 6.33
CA ASP A 24 15.03 10.29 7.56
C ASP A 24 14.34 9.25 8.44
N ALA A 25 15.11 8.61 9.30
CA ALA A 25 14.64 7.57 10.19
C ALA A 25 13.61 8.09 11.21
N GLU A 26 13.86 9.27 11.80
CA GLU A 26 12.96 9.88 12.77
C GLU A 26 11.66 10.35 12.12
N GLY A 27 11.72 10.99 10.95
CA GLY A 27 10.55 11.41 10.19
C GLY A 27 9.70 10.21 9.78
N THR A 28 10.34 9.11 9.36
CA THR A 28 9.63 7.86 9.04
C THR A 28 8.95 7.28 10.28
N ALA A 29 9.64 7.20 11.40
CA ALA A 29 9.06 6.68 12.66
C ALA A 29 7.90 7.54 13.15
N ARG A 30 8.04 8.87 13.18
CA ARG A 30 6.95 9.80 13.55
C ARG A 30 5.73 9.64 12.65
N HIS A 31 5.93 9.49 11.34
CA HIS A 31 4.82 9.32 10.40
C HIS A 31 4.09 7.98 10.61
N ILE A 32 4.82 6.91 10.91
CA ILE A 32 4.22 5.61 11.24
C ILE A 32 3.40 5.71 12.52
N ASP A 33 3.96 6.32 13.57
CA ASP A 33 3.23 6.49 14.84
C ASP A 33 1.98 7.35 14.68
N PHE A 34 2.05 8.42 13.87
CA PHE A 34 0.87 9.21 13.49
C PHE A 34 -0.23 8.34 12.87
N GLN A 35 0.11 7.48 11.92
CA GLN A 35 -0.86 6.60 11.28
C GLN A 35 -1.47 5.60 12.27
N ILE A 36 -0.64 4.99 13.12
CA ILE A 36 -1.09 4.03 14.15
C ILE A 36 -2.05 4.69 15.14
N ARG A 37 -1.73 5.89 15.64
CA ARG A 37 -2.61 6.65 16.54
C ARG A 37 -3.95 7.00 15.90
N ASN A 38 -4.00 7.07 14.58
CA ASN A 38 -5.22 7.32 13.81
C ASN A 38 -5.93 6.05 13.33
N GLY A 39 -5.53 4.87 13.85
CA GLY A 39 -6.32 3.64 13.79
C GLY A 39 -6.07 2.75 12.59
N ILE A 40 -4.96 2.88 11.87
CA ILE A 40 -4.62 1.92 10.80
C ILE A 40 -4.46 0.50 11.34
N HIS A 41 -4.70 -0.51 10.50
CA HIS A 41 -4.73 -1.91 10.89
C HIS A 41 -3.44 -2.68 10.57
N GLY A 42 -2.58 -2.12 9.76
CA GLY A 42 -1.27 -2.63 9.38
C GLY A 42 -0.58 -1.65 8.46
N LEU A 43 0.60 -1.96 7.97
CA LEU A 43 1.30 -1.13 6.98
C LEU A 43 2.20 -1.97 6.08
N VAL A 44 2.55 -1.40 4.92
CA VAL A 44 3.51 -1.99 3.98
C VAL A 44 4.65 -1.01 3.73
N THR A 45 5.90 -1.47 3.93
CA THR A 45 7.11 -0.69 3.66
C THR A 45 7.64 -0.95 2.26
N CYS A 46 8.35 0.02 1.72
CA CYS A 46 9.13 -0.11 0.48
C CYS A 46 8.32 -0.63 -0.71
N GLY A 47 7.04 -0.22 -0.82
CA GLY A 47 6.25 -0.39 -2.05
C GLY A 47 6.65 0.65 -3.10
N SER A 48 5.84 0.77 -4.16
CA SER A 48 6.03 1.80 -5.21
C SER A 48 6.04 3.20 -4.62
N LEU A 49 5.08 3.49 -3.74
CA LEU A 49 4.98 4.76 -3.01
C LEU A 49 6.15 4.96 -2.04
N GLY A 50 6.66 3.89 -1.44
CA GLY A 50 7.84 3.89 -0.57
C GLY A 50 9.17 3.98 -1.32
N GLU A 51 9.14 4.24 -2.63
CA GLU A 51 10.30 4.45 -3.50
C GLU A 51 11.29 3.27 -3.53
N ALA A 52 10.78 2.03 -3.45
CA ALA A 52 11.62 0.82 -3.46
C ALA A 52 12.66 0.77 -4.59
N SER A 53 12.32 1.35 -5.77
CA SER A 53 13.22 1.38 -6.94
C SER A 53 14.48 2.23 -6.75
N THR A 54 14.56 3.05 -5.70
CA THR A 54 15.70 3.92 -5.41
C THR A 54 16.45 3.51 -4.14
N LEU A 55 16.02 2.42 -3.49
CA LEU A 55 16.60 1.91 -2.25
C LEU A 55 17.45 0.68 -2.54
N THR A 56 18.61 0.58 -1.88
CA THR A 56 19.39 -0.65 -1.83
C THR A 56 18.66 -1.70 -0.96
N LEU A 57 19.13 -2.96 -1.01
CA LEU A 57 18.59 -4.02 -0.16
C LEU A 57 18.74 -3.66 1.33
N GLU A 58 19.91 -3.14 1.72
CA GLU A 58 20.22 -2.74 3.08
C GLU A 58 19.31 -1.60 3.54
N GLU A 59 19.06 -0.60 2.69
CA GLU A 59 18.16 0.50 2.98
C GLU A 59 16.71 0.04 3.12
N LYS A 60 16.24 -0.89 2.29
CA LYS A 60 14.91 -1.49 2.44
C LYS A 60 14.76 -2.20 3.79
N LEU A 61 15.77 -2.96 4.20
CA LEU A 61 15.81 -3.60 5.52
C LEU A 61 15.88 -2.57 6.66
N GLN A 62 16.60 -1.47 6.46
CA GLN A 62 16.63 -0.36 7.42
C GLN A 62 15.24 0.26 7.59
N VAL A 63 14.53 0.55 6.50
CA VAL A 63 13.15 1.08 6.55
C VAL A 63 12.20 0.09 7.24
N ALA A 64 12.30 -1.21 6.93
CA ALA A 64 11.51 -2.23 7.59
C ALA A 64 11.80 -2.30 9.10
N LYS A 65 13.07 -2.16 9.51
CA LYS A 65 13.46 -2.12 10.92
C LYS A 65 12.88 -0.89 11.62
N ILE A 66 13.00 0.30 11.03
CA ILE A 66 12.39 1.53 11.56
C ILE A 66 10.88 1.35 11.74
N ALA A 67 10.22 0.72 10.77
CA ALA A 67 8.79 0.49 10.84
C ALA A 67 8.39 -0.50 11.94
N LEU A 68 9.16 -1.56 12.14
CA LEU A 68 8.94 -2.52 13.23
C LEU A 68 9.13 -1.88 14.60
N GLU A 69 10.18 -1.08 14.78
CA GLU A 69 10.46 -0.36 16.02
C GLU A 69 9.37 0.68 16.32
N ALA A 70 8.96 1.46 15.31
CA ALA A 70 7.89 2.44 15.46
C ALA A 70 6.52 1.79 15.71
N ALA A 71 6.25 0.63 15.09
CA ALA A 71 5.01 -0.10 15.31
C ALA A 71 4.93 -0.73 16.71
N ASP A 72 6.06 -1.15 17.27
CA ASP A 72 6.18 -1.76 18.61
C ASP A 72 5.13 -2.86 18.87
N GLY A 73 4.92 -3.72 17.88
CA GLY A 73 3.95 -4.82 17.95
C GLY A 73 2.47 -4.40 17.92
N ARG A 74 2.16 -3.10 17.83
CA ARG A 74 0.77 -2.60 17.83
C ARG A 74 -0.03 -3.00 16.60
N ILE A 75 0.64 -3.13 15.45
CA ILE A 75 0.06 -3.53 14.15
C ILE A 75 1.04 -4.39 13.36
N PRO A 76 0.59 -5.23 12.42
CA PRO A 76 1.47 -5.96 11.51
C PRO A 76 2.21 -5.03 10.54
N VAL A 77 3.52 -5.26 10.39
CA VAL A 77 4.39 -4.62 9.39
C VAL A 77 4.73 -5.62 8.30
N LEU A 78 4.37 -5.31 7.07
CA LEU A 78 4.71 -6.10 5.89
C LEU A 78 5.87 -5.43 5.14
N ALA A 79 6.79 -6.24 4.62
CA ALA A 79 7.86 -5.78 3.75
C ALA A 79 7.51 -6.07 2.27
N ASN A 80 7.66 -5.09 1.38
CA ASN A 80 7.36 -5.30 -0.03
C ASN A 80 8.57 -5.84 -0.77
N VAL A 81 8.39 -6.97 -1.46
CA VAL A 81 9.38 -7.62 -2.31
C VAL A 81 9.15 -7.17 -3.75
N SER A 82 10.08 -6.41 -4.32
CA SER A 82 10.04 -5.87 -5.69
C SER A 82 11.41 -5.95 -6.37
N GLU A 83 12.15 -7.00 -6.07
CA GLU A 83 13.52 -7.18 -6.53
C GLU A 83 13.57 -7.55 -8.02
N THR A 84 14.68 -7.23 -8.66
CA THR A 84 14.89 -7.48 -10.09
C THR A 84 15.10 -8.94 -10.44
N SER A 85 15.43 -9.78 -9.47
CA SER A 85 15.60 -11.22 -9.63
C SER A 85 15.11 -11.99 -8.41
N THR A 86 14.67 -13.21 -8.63
CA THR A 86 14.28 -14.13 -7.54
C THR A 86 15.41 -14.31 -6.51
N ARG A 87 16.67 -14.34 -6.95
CA ARG A 87 17.82 -14.43 -6.04
C ARG A 87 17.87 -13.28 -5.04
N GLU A 88 17.72 -12.06 -5.50
CA GLU A 88 17.72 -10.87 -4.63
C GLU A 88 16.45 -10.83 -3.77
N ALA A 89 15.30 -11.26 -4.32
CA ALA A 89 14.07 -11.40 -3.55
C ALA A 89 14.26 -12.36 -2.35
N LEU A 90 14.91 -13.50 -2.55
CA LEU A 90 15.19 -14.45 -1.48
C LEU A 90 16.14 -13.88 -0.42
N ARG A 91 17.15 -13.09 -0.82
CA ARG A 91 18.02 -12.39 0.13
C ARG A 91 17.26 -11.36 0.98
N TYR A 92 16.38 -10.61 0.34
CA TYR A 92 15.55 -9.63 1.04
C TYR A 92 14.57 -10.32 2.00
N VAL A 93 13.95 -11.42 1.59
CA VAL A 93 13.04 -12.22 2.42
C VAL A 93 13.78 -12.79 3.64
N ASP A 94 14.99 -13.32 3.47
CA ASP A 94 15.82 -13.80 4.59
C ASP A 94 16.11 -12.67 5.60
N GLY A 95 16.47 -11.49 5.10
CA GLY A 95 16.65 -10.29 5.93
C GLY A 95 15.39 -9.87 6.68
N GLY A 96 14.25 -9.83 5.98
CA GLY A 96 12.95 -9.49 6.57
C GLY A 96 12.50 -10.52 7.62
N ASN A 97 12.76 -11.81 7.38
CA ASN A 97 12.50 -12.88 8.35
C ASN A 97 13.31 -12.70 9.63
N LYS A 98 14.61 -12.36 9.51
CA LYS A 98 15.49 -12.08 10.65
C LYS A 98 15.05 -10.85 11.45
N LEU A 99 14.50 -9.84 10.78
CA LEU A 99 13.93 -8.65 11.43
C LEU A 99 12.59 -8.93 12.13
N GLY A 100 11.88 -9.97 11.73
CA GLY A 100 10.58 -10.33 12.33
C GLY A 100 9.38 -9.64 11.69
N VAL A 101 9.42 -9.28 10.39
CA VAL A 101 8.23 -8.77 9.69
C VAL A 101 7.06 -9.76 9.77
N ALA A 102 5.83 -9.25 9.80
CA ALA A 102 4.63 -10.08 9.92
C ALA A 102 4.29 -10.85 8.65
N GLY A 103 4.83 -10.44 7.51
CA GLY A 103 4.62 -11.04 6.19
C GLY A 103 5.21 -10.19 5.09
N PHE A 104 4.96 -10.57 3.86
CA PHE A 104 5.48 -9.85 2.70
C PHE A 104 4.37 -9.53 1.70
N MET A 105 4.48 -8.37 1.04
CA MET A 105 3.77 -8.11 -0.20
C MET A 105 4.72 -8.41 -1.35
N VAL A 106 4.30 -9.20 -2.34
CA VAL A 106 5.16 -9.64 -3.44
C VAL A 106 4.64 -9.07 -4.75
N MET A 107 5.48 -8.27 -5.40
CA MET A 107 5.23 -7.73 -6.73
C MET A 107 5.76 -8.67 -7.81
N PRO A 108 5.18 -8.66 -9.04
CA PRO A 108 5.79 -9.31 -10.18
C PRO A 108 7.12 -8.63 -10.54
N SER A 109 7.93 -9.26 -11.39
CA SER A 109 9.12 -8.62 -11.95
C SER A 109 8.73 -7.34 -12.69
N VAL A 110 9.44 -6.23 -12.39
CA VAL A 110 9.15 -4.91 -12.97
C VAL A 110 10.10 -4.52 -14.11
N ILE A 111 11.15 -5.31 -14.37
CA ILE A 111 12.17 -5.01 -15.38
C ILE A 111 11.73 -5.47 -16.78
N TYR A 112 11.01 -6.58 -16.86
CA TYR A 112 10.45 -7.09 -18.10
C TYR A 112 9.03 -7.61 -17.86
N VAL A 113 8.25 -7.75 -18.90
CA VAL A 113 6.89 -8.29 -18.82
C VAL A 113 6.98 -9.82 -18.75
N ALA A 114 6.94 -10.35 -17.54
CA ALA A 114 6.90 -11.78 -17.30
C ALA A 114 5.57 -12.38 -17.75
N ASP A 115 5.60 -13.62 -18.26
CA ASP A 115 4.37 -14.36 -18.46
C ASP A 115 3.76 -14.85 -17.12
N ALA A 116 2.52 -15.35 -17.16
CA ALA A 116 1.83 -15.78 -15.96
C ALA A 116 2.56 -16.94 -15.26
N ARG A 117 3.16 -17.88 -16.02
CA ARG A 117 3.91 -19.01 -15.49
C ARG A 117 5.14 -18.55 -14.71
N GLU A 118 5.91 -17.60 -15.28
CA GLU A 118 7.08 -17.00 -14.64
C GLU A 118 6.69 -16.24 -13.38
N ALA A 119 5.63 -15.43 -13.46
CA ALA A 119 5.14 -14.65 -12.32
C ALA A 119 4.64 -15.56 -11.18
N MET A 120 3.84 -16.58 -11.48
CA MET A 120 3.36 -17.54 -10.48
C MET A 120 4.51 -18.32 -9.85
N LEU A 121 5.50 -18.79 -10.64
CA LEU A 121 6.67 -19.50 -10.13
C LEU A 121 7.48 -18.61 -9.18
N ASN A 122 7.69 -17.34 -9.53
CA ASN A 122 8.39 -16.38 -8.69
C ASN A 122 7.66 -16.16 -7.36
N VAL A 123 6.35 -15.91 -7.40
CA VAL A 123 5.53 -15.74 -6.19
C VAL A 123 5.60 -16.98 -5.30
N ARG A 124 5.42 -18.18 -5.85
CA ARG A 124 5.49 -19.45 -5.13
C ARG A 124 6.87 -19.69 -4.51
N THR A 125 7.94 -19.38 -5.25
CA THR A 125 9.32 -19.53 -4.76
C THR A 125 9.57 -18.62 -3.56
N ILE A 126 9.14 -17.36 -3.65
CA ILE A 126 9.26 -16.38 -2.57
C ILE A 126 8.41 -16.81 -1.36
N ALA A 127 7.17 -17.25 -1.58
CA ALA A 127 6.26 -17.68 -0.52
C ALA A 127 6.84 -18.87 0.26
N ASN A 128 7.37 -19.88 -0.44
CA ASN A 128 7.97 -21.06 0.18
C ASN A 128 9.25 -20.72 0.97
N ALA A 129 10.04 -19.74 0.52
CA ALA A 129 11.22 -19.30 1.24
C ALA A 129 10.87 -18.41 2.45
N ALA A 130 9.85 -17.59 2.33
CA ALA A 130 9.39 -16.71 3.41
C ALA A 130 8.82 -17.49 4.59
N GLN A 131 8.05 -18.54 4.33
CA GLN A 131 7.30 -19.32 5.34
C GLN A 131 6.49 -18.39 6.27
N LYS A 132 5.99 -17.29 5.68
CA LYS A 132 5.17 -16.28 6.31
C LYS A 132 4.04 -15.87 5.36
N PRO A 133 2.97 -15.27 5.85
CA PRO A 133 1.87 -14.83 5.00
C PRO A 133 2.33 -13.87 3.90
N ILE A 134 1.90 -14.15 2.68
CA ILE A 134 2.19 -13.36 1.47
C ILE A 134 0.91 -12.68 0.99
N MET A 135 1.03 -11.40 0.64
CA MET A 135 0.07 -10.66 -0.16
C MET A 135 0.60 -10.55 -1.59
N VAL A 136 -0.06 -11.17 -2.54
CA VAL A 136 0.28 -11.02 -3.97
C VAL A 136 -0.20 -9.66 -4.45
N TYR A 137 0.69 -8.87 -5.05
CA TYR A 137 0.33 -7.57 -5.62
C TYR A 137 0.12 -7.69 -7.12
N ASN A 138 -1.11 -7.52 -7.57
CA ASN A 138 -1.49 -7.50 -8.97
C ASN A 138 -1.76 -6.08 -9.44
N ASN A 139 -0.92 -5.54 -10.34
CA ASN A 139 -1.09 -4.22 -10.92
C ASN A 139 -0.59 -4.19 -12.38
N PRO A 140 -1.38 -4.69 -13.32
CA PRO A 140 -1.01 -4.71 -14.73
C PRO A 140 -0.95 -3.31 -15.37
N VAL A 141 -1.62 -2.32 -14.80
CA VAL A 141 -1.56 -0.93 -15.28
C VAL A 141 -0.14 -0.38 -15.13
N ALA A 142 0.47 -0.58 -13.95
CA ALA A 142 1.82 -0.08 -13.68
C ALA A 142 2.93 -1.04 -14.18
N TYR A 143 2.74 -2.37 -14.05
CA TYR A 143 3.81 -3.37 -14.23
C TYR A 143 3.59 -4.33 -15.39
N ARG A 144 2.44 -4.23 -16.10
CA ARG A 144 2.09 -5.00 -17.30
C ARG A 144 1.98 -6.52 -17.10
N VAL A 145 2.13 -7.02 -15.89
CA VAL A 145 1.91 -8.43 -15.55
C VAL A 145 0.56 -8.54 -14.88
N ASP A 146 -0.33 -9.39 -15.41
CA ASP A 146 -1.68 -9.61 -14.89
C ASP A 146 -1.85 -11.06 -14.41
N LEU A 147 -1.88 -11.24 -13.10
CA LEU A 147 -2.29 -12.49 -12.47
C LEU A 147 -3.82 -12.51 -12.36
N LYS A 148 -4.47 -13.11 -13.34
CA LYS A 148 -5.93 -13.22 -13.46
C LYS A 148 -6.51 -14.18 -12.40
N PRO A 149 -7.84 -14.18 -12.16
CA PRO A 149 -8.48 -15.07 -11.19
C PRO A 149 -8.13 -16.55 -11.35
N GLU A 150 -8.04 -17.06 -12.61
CA GLU A 150 -7.64 -18.45 -12.87
C GLU A 150 -6.22 -18.79 -12.39
N HIS A 151 -5.27 -17.85 -12.49
CA HIS A 151 -3.91 -18.03 -11.97
C HIS A 151 -3.89 -18.08 -10.43
N MET A 152 -4.82 -17.38 -9.78
CA MET A 152 -4.97 -17.44 -8.33
C MET A 152 -5.55 -18.79 -7.86
N VAL A 153 -6.34 -19.49 -8.70
CA VAL A 153 -6.74 -20.88 -8.46
C VAL A 153 -5.51 -21.80 -8.44
N GLU A 154 -4.61 -21.63 -9.43
CA GLU A 154 -3.38 -22.43 -9.52
C GLU A 154 -2.42 -22.18 -8.34
N LEU A 155 -2.50 -21.02 -7.70
CA LEU A 155 -1.72 -20.69 -6.51
C LEU A 155 -2.39 -21.09 -5.19
N ALA A 156 -3.63 -21.60 -5.22
CA ALA A 156 -4.44 -21.83 -4.01
C ALA A 156 -3.89 -22.95 -3.10
N ASP A 157 -3.07 -23.86 -3.62
CA ASP A 157 -2.38 -24.91 -2.87
C ASP A 157 -1.17 -24.38 -2.07
N CYS A 158 -0.67 -23.17 -2.36
CA CYS A 158 0.40 -22.56 -1.60
C CYS A 158 -0.17 -21.93 -0.31
N GLU A 159 0.02 -22.63 0.81
CA GLU A 159 -0.55 -22.22 2.10
C GLU A 159 -0.11 -20.83 2.55
N TRP A 160 1.08 -20.37 2.16
CA TRP A 160 1.65 -19.08 2.56
C TRP A 160 1.01 -17.89 1.86
N ILE A 161 0.31 -18.08 0.74
CA ILE A 161 -0.38 -16.96 0.06
C ILE A 161 -1.69 -16.69 0.78
N ALA A 162 -1.74 -15.58 1.51
CA ALA A 162 -2.86 -15.21 2.38
C ALA A 162 -3.80 -14.17 1.75
N ALA A 163 -3.27 -13.25 0.95
CA ALA A 163 -4.01 -12.12 0.44
C ALA A 163 -3.63 -11.75 -0.99
N ILE A 164 -4.49 -10.98 -1.63
CA ILE A 164 -4.27 -10.34 -2.94
C ILE A 164 -4.51 -8.85 -2.78
N LYS A 165 -3.53 -8.03 -3.20
CA LYS A 165 -3.74 -6.61 -3.48
C LYS A 165 -4.09 -6.47 -4.95
N GLU A 166 -5.31 -6.04 -5.25
CA GLU A 166 -5.82 -5.90 -6.61
C GLU A 166 -5.82 -4.44 -7.05
N SER A 167 -5.13 -4.13 -8.14
CA SER A 167 -4.95 -2.77 -8.66
C SER A 167 -5.05 -2.72 -10.20
N THR A 168 -6.06 -3.39 -10.79
CA THR A 168 -6.26 -3.43 -12.25
C THR A 168 -7.08 -2.26 -12.80
N ASP A 169 -7.53 -1.29 -12.00
CA ASP A 169 -8.52 -0.27 -12.38
C ASP A 169 -9.90 -0.84 -12.82
N ASN A 170 -10.01 -2.16 -12.92
CA ASN A 170 -11.25 -2.84 -13.25
C ASN A 170 -11.90 -3.41 -11.98
N ILE A 171 -12.80 -2.65 -11.41
CA ILE A 171 -13.44 -3.02 -10.14
C ILE A 171 -14.18 -4.37 -10.18
N ARG A 172 -14.61 -4.82 -11.39
CA ARG A 172 -15.26 -6.15 -11.57
C ARG A 172 -14.34 -7.30 -11.13
N ARG A 173 -13.01 -7.09 -11.17
CA ARG A 173 -12.01 -8.10 -10.78
C ARG A 173 -12.22 -8.59 -9.34
N ILE A 174 -12.71 -7.75 -8.45
CA ILE A 174 -13.05 -8.14 -7.07
C ILE A 174 -14.13 -9.22 -7.07
N THR A 175 -15.22 -9.01 -7.82
CA THR A 175 -16.28 -10.00 -7.97
C THR A 175 -15.79 -11.26 -8.66
N ASP A 176 -15.00 -11.12 -9.73
CA ASP A 176 -14.45 -12.27 -10.47
C ASP A 176 -13.54 -13.14 -9.56
N LEU A 177 -12.70 -12.52 -8.74
CA LEU A 177 -11.88 -13.21 -7.74
C LEU A 177 -12.78 -13.95 -6.73
N ARG A 178 -13.77 -13.27 -6.12
CA ARG A 178 -14.68 -13.94 -5.17
C ARG A 178 -15.41 -15.12 -5.78
N ASN A 179 -15.91 -14.99 -7.02
CA ASN A 179 -16.58 -16.08 -7.73
C ASN A 179 -15.65 -17.26 -8.04
N THR A 180 -14.35 -16.99 -8.24
CA THR A 180 -13.39 -17.99 -8.70
C THR A 180 -12.67 -18.69 -7.55
N VAL A 181 -12.24 -17.93 -6.52
CA VAL A 181 -11.45 -18.47 -5.40
C VAL A 181 -12.18 -18.40 -4.04
N GLY A 182 -13.41 -17.89 -4.00
CA GLY A 182 -14.21 -17.77 -2.78
C GLY A 182 -13.46 -16.96 -1.70
N ASP A 183 -13.44 -17.50 -0.49
CA ASP A 183 -12.79 -16.90 0.67
C ASP A 183 -11.36 -17.40 0.91
N ARG A 184 -10.72 -18.01 -0.11
CA ARG A 184 -9.36 -18.56 0.01
C ARG A 184 -8.34 -17.48 0.32
N TYR A 185 -8.54 -16.26 -0.20
CA TYR A 185 -7.66 -15.11 0.00
C TYR A 185 -8.40 -13.91 0.58
N GLN A 186 -7.71 -13.12 1.40
CA GLN A 186 -8.19 -11.78 1.70
C GLN A 186 -7.95 -10.88 0.48
N LEU A 187 -8.96 -10.08 0.11
CA LEU A 187 -8.88 -9.16 -1.02
C LEU A 187 -8.68 -7.73 -0.52
N PHE A 188 -7.55 -7.14 -0.88
CA PHE A 188 -7.25 -5.73 -0.64
C PHE A 188 -7.35 -4.96 -1.94
N LEU A 189 -8.14 -3.90 -1.95
CA LEU A 189 -8.12 -2.97 -3.06
C LEU A 189 -6.90 -2.06 -2.95
N GLY A 190 -6.18 -1.90 -4.07
CA GLY A 190 -4.97 -1.10 -4.15
C GLY A 190 -5.08 0.09 -5.11
N VAL A 191 -6.31 0.55 -5.38
CA VAL A 191 -6.61 1.74 -6.20
C VAL A 191 -7.45 2.67 -5.34
N ASP A 192 -6.88 3.77 -4.91
CA ASP A 192 -7.47 4.62 -3.87
C ASP A 192 -8.82 5.22 -4.28
N ASP A 193 -8.96 5.66 -5.53
CA ASP A 193 -10.18 6.28 -6.03
C ASP A 193 -11.29 5.31 -6.42
N LEU A 194 -11.09 4.01 -6.14
CA LEU A 194 -12.12 2.96 -6.20
C LEU A 194 -12.43 2.39 -4.80
N ALA A 195 -12.01 3.07 -3.72
CA ALA A 195 -12.11 2.56 -2.36
C ALA A 195 -13.54 2.23 -1.94
N TYR A 196 -14.50 3.09 -2.25
CA TYR A 196 -15.90 2.88 -1.91
C TYR A 196 -16.47 1.64 -2.64
N GLU A 197 -16.24 1.56 -3.94
CA GLU A 197 -16.70 0.46 -4.79
C GLU A 197 -16.09 -0.87 -4.37
N GLY A 198 -14.78 -0.90 -4.10
CA GLY A 198 -14.10 -2.11 -3.67
C GLY A 198 -14.62 -2.63 -2.34
N LEU A 199 -14.87 -1.76 -1.37
CA LEU A 199 -15.45 -2.13 -0.09
C LEU A 199 -16.93 -2.59 -0.25
N ALA A 200 -17.69 -1.96 -1.14
CA ALA A 200 -19.06 -2.37 -1.46
C ALA A 200 -19.12 -3.76 -2.10
N LEU A 201 -18.11 -4.14 -2.90
CA LEU A 201 -17.98 -5.46 -3.52
C LEU A 201 -17.34 -6.51 -2.59
N GLY A 202 -17.05 -6.17 -1.32
CA GLY A 202 -16.60 -7.11 -0.31
C GLY A 202 -15.10 -7.27 -0.18
N CYS A 203 -14.29 -6.26 -0.51
CA CYS A 203 -12.89 -6.24 -0.12
C CYS A 203 -12.75 -6.32 1.40
N ASP A 204 -11.75 -7.09 1.84
CA ASP A 204 -11.41 -7.22 3.27
C ASP A 204 -10.68 -5.98 3.79
N GLY A 205 -10.03 -5.23 2.89
CA GLY A 205 -9.30 -4.01 3.24
C GLY A 205 -8.91 -3.15 2.05
N LEU A 206 -8.22 -2.06 2.37
CA LEU A 206 -7.59 -1.14 1.40
C LEU A 206 -6.09 -1.08 1.67
N LEU A 207 -5.30 -1.09 0.59
CA LEU A 207 -3.88 -0.79 0.67
C LEU A 207 -3.66 0.57 0.03
N ALA A 208 -3.84 1.63 0.84
CA ALA A 208 -4.11 2.99 0.44
C ALA A 208 -2.87 3.90 0.48
N GLY A 209 -2.69 4.72 -0.54
CA GLY A 209 -1.66 5.76 -0.61
C GLY A 209 -2.06 7.03 0.16
N VAL A 210 -3.24 7.56 -0.11
CA VAL A 210 -3.78 8.76 0.55
C VAL A 210 -4.01 8.54 2.05
N GLY A 211 -4.20 7.29 2.48
CA GLY A 211 -4.20 6.91 3.90
C GLY A 211 -2.94 7.30 4.67
N CYS A 212 -1.83 7.62 4.00
CA CYS A 212 -0.62 8.14 4.64
C CYS A 212 -0.84 9.51 5.28
N ALA A 213 -1.59 10.40 4.63
CA ALA A 213 -1.87 11.75 5.10
C ALA A 213 -3.23 11.88 5.81
N PHE A 214 -4.19 11.03 5.46
CA PHE A 214 -5.57 11.04 5.99
C PHE A 214 -5.96 9.67 6.58
N PRO A 215 -5.18 9.11 7.55
CA PRO A 215 -5.41 7.75 8.03
C PRO A 215 -6.77 7.58 8.70
N ARG A 216 -7.20 8.51 9.55
CA ARG A 216 -8.46 8.40 10.28
C ARG A 216 -9.68 8.48 9.37
N GLU A 217 -9.64 9.34 8.36
CA GLU A 217 -10.70 9.44 7.35
C GLU A 217 -10.79 8.15 6.50
N THR A 218 -9.63 7.57 6.16
CA THR A 218 -9.59 6.31 5.43
C THR A 218 -10.12 5.15 6.29
N VAL A 219 -9.76 5.11 7.57
CA VAL A 219 -10.30 4.15 8.54
C VAL A 219 -11.81 4.35 8.71
N ALA A 220 -12.27 5.60 8.85
CA ALA A 220 -13.70 5.89 8.98
C ALA A 220 -14.50 5.46 7.75
N LEU A 221 -13.96 5.64 6.53
CA LEU A 221 -14.59 5.12 5.30
C LEU A 221 -14.76 3.60 5.38
N TYR A 222 -13.72 2.88 5.78
CA TYR A 222 -13.77 1.42 5.97
C TYR A 222 -14.82 1.02 7.01
N ASP A 223 -14.82 1.64 8.17
CA ASP A 223 -15.72 1.33 9.28
C ASP A 223 -17.20 1.59 8.91
N LEU A 224 -17.47 2.72 8.24
CA LEU A 224 -18.81 3.06 7.75
C LEU A 224 -19.32 2.01 6.75
N MET A 225 -18.46 1.58 5.81
CA MET A 225 -18.82 0.54 4.84
C MET A 225 -19.08 -0.80 5.51
N LYS A 226 -18.24 -1.22 6.47
CA LYS A 226 -18.44 -2.45 7.26
C LYS A 226 -19.69 -2.40 8.13
N ALA A 227 -20.09 -1.23 8.61
CA ALA A 227 -21.31 -1.01 9.37
C ALA A 227 -22.59 -0.89 8.49
N GLY A 228 -22.47 -0.98 7.16
CA GLY A 228 -23.60 -0.80 6.23
C GLY A 228 -24.09 0.64 6.10
N LYS A 229 -23.33 1.62 6.58
CA LYS A 229 -23.67 3.05 6.53
C LYS A 229 -23.26 3.69 5.20
N PHE A 230 -23.72 3.11 4.11
CA PHE A 230 -23.30 3.47 2.74
C PHE A 230 -23.49 4.95 2.40
N ALA A 231 -24.60 5.56 2.84
CA ALA A 231 -24.86 6.98 2.55
C ALA A 231 -23.89 7.93 3.25
N GLU A 232 -23.47 7.60 4.49
CA GLU A 232 -22.46 8.36 5.21
C GLU A 232 -21.07 8.15 4.60
N ALA A 233 -20.73 6.90 4.29
CA ALA A 233 -19.50 6.51 3.61
C ALA A 233 -19.36 7.23 2.26
N LEU A 234 -20.42 7.31 1.46
CA LEU A 234 -20.42 7.99 0.17
C LEU A 234 -20.09 9.49 0.31
N LYS A 235 -20.65 10.16 1.31
CA LYS A 235 -20.34 11.58 1.57
C LYS A 235 -18.86 11.79 1.92
N LEU A 236 -18.31 10.92 2.77
CA LEU A 236 -16.90 10.97 3.14
C LEU A 236 -16.02 10.68 1.92
N TYR A 237 -16.34 9.63 1.15
CA TYR A 237 -15.63 9.26 -0.06
C TYR A 237 -15.65 10.40 -1.11
N GLN A 238 -16.80 11.03 -1.34
CA GLN A 238 -16.90 12.18 -2.24
C GLN A 238 -16.01 13.37 -1.82
N TRP A 239 -15.87 13.60 -0.51
CA TRP A 239 -14.93 14.60 0.00
C TRP A 239 -13.49 14.18 -0.24
N MET A 240 -13.16 12.88 -0.09
CA MET A 240 -11.80 12.35 -0.32
C MET A 240 -11.43 12.28 -1.80
N THR A 241 -12.38 12.04 -2.69
CA THR A 241 -12.16 11.69 -4.11
C THR A 241 -11.17 12.61 -4.84
N PRO A 242 -11.20 13.95 -4.72
CA PRO A 242 -10.22 14.81 -5.40
C PRO A 242 -8.77 14.51 -4.99
N MET A 243 -8.53 14.03 -3.77
CA MET A 243 -7.21 13.64 -3.28
C MET A 243 -6.88 12.20 -3.71
N LEU A 244 -7.87 11.29 -3.71
CA LEU A 244 -7.70 9.91 -4.12
C LEU A 244 -7.26 9.79 -5.59
N HIS A 245 -7.78 10.65 -6.47
CA HIS A 245 -7.34 10.74 -7.87
C HIS A 245 -5.85 11.09 -8.04
N LEU A 246 -5.20 11.67 -7.03
CA LEU A 246 -3.78 12.00 -7.09
C LEU A 246 -2.87 10.76 -6.94
N ASP A 247 -3.40 9.68 -6.37
CA ASP A 247 -2.69 8.39 -6.25
C ASP A 247 -2.62 7.65 -7.60
N VAL A 248 -3.62 7.79 -8.46
CA VAL A 248 -3.71 7.08 -9.76
C VAL A 248 -2.98 7.82 -10.90
N SER A 249 -1.93 8.53 -10.61
CA SER A 249 -1.12 9.26 -11.59
C SER A 249 0.31 8.72 -11.67
N THR A 250 1.00 9.00 -12.78
CA THR A 250 2.42 8.65 -12.93
C THR A 250 3.33 9.38 -11.92
N LYS A 251 2.81 10.45 -11.30
CA LYS A 251 3.49 11.24 -10.26
C LYS A 251 2.97 10.96 -8.85
N LEU A 252 2.40 9.78 -8.61
CA LEU A 252 1.80 9.43 -7.32
C LEU A 252 2.73 9.73 -6.13
N VAL A 253 4.03 9.40 -6.21
CA VAL A 253 4.99 9.64 -5.11
C VAL A 253 5.13 11.12 -4.81
N GLN A 254 5.31 11.93 -5.86
CA GLN A 254 5.44 13.38 -5.74
C GLN A 254 4.18 14.00 -5.16
N ASN A 255 3.01 13.58 -5.66
CA ASN A 255 1.71 14.06 -5.20
C ASN A 255 1.51 13.76 -3.71
N LEU A 256 1.70 12.49 -3.32
CA LEU A 256 1.41 12.08 -1.94
C LEU A 256 2.43 12.65 -0.94
N LYS A 257 3.70 12.78 -1.31
CA LYS A 257 4.68 13.47 -0.46
C LYS A 257 4.38 14.97 -0.31
N LEU A 258 3.88 15.63 -1.36
CA LEU A 258 3.41 17.01 -1.23
C LEU A 258 2.17 17.09 -0.34
N ILE A 259 1.25 16.13 -0.41
CA ILE A 259 0.11 16.05 0.53
C ILE A 259 0.61 15.86 1.96
N ASP A 260 1.56 14.95 2.22
CA ASP A 260 2.16 14.75 3.55
C ASP A 260 2.74 16.05 4.12
N LEU A 261 3.44 16.85 3.28
CA LEU A 261 3.97 18.15 3.66
C LEU A 261 2.85 19.14 4.01
N LEU A 262 1.82 19.25 3.17
CA LEU A 262 0.73 20.23 3.34
C LEU A 262 -0.17 19.92 4.54
N VAL A 263 -0.26 18.64 4.91
CA VAL A 263 -0.97 18.19 6.13
C VAL A 263 -0.10 18.32 7.38
N GLY A 264 1.22 18.48 7.22
CA GLY A 264 2.15 18.64 8.34
C GLY A 264 2.68 17.33 8.94
N VAL A 265 2.57 16.22 8.19
CA VAL A 265 2.97 14.87 8.66
C VAL A 265 4.24 14.34 7.99
N GLY A 266 4.85 15.10 7.09
CA GLY A 266 6.05 14.68 6.38
C GLY A 266 6.72 15.81 5.59
N THR A 267 7.63 15.42 4.70
CA THR A 267 8.33 16.31 3.77
C THR A 267 8.11 15.84 2.33
N GLU A 268 8.35 16.73 1.38
CA GLU A 268 8.27 16.41 -0.05
C GLU A 268 9.60 15.89 -0.63
N HIS A 269 10.63 15.69 0.21
CA HIS A 269 11.91 15.16 -0.26
C HIS A 269 11.77 13.73 -0.79
N MET A 270 12.33 13.51 -1.97
CA MET A 270 12.33 12.23 -2.66
C MET A 270 13.69 11.94 -3.27
N ARG A 271 13.94 10.70 -3.65
CA ARG A 271 15.18 10.33 -4.33
C ARG A 271 15.07 10.50 -5.84
N ARG A 272 16.13 11.03 -6.43
CA ARG A 272 16.27 11.04 -7.89
C ARG A 272 16.18 9.61 -8.47
N PRO A 273 15.62 9.44 -9.67
CA PRO A 273 15.33 10.46 -10.69
C PRO A 273 14.04 11.25 -10.48
N ARG A 274 13.26 11.01 -9.42
CA ARG A 274 12.06 11.81 -9.13
C ARG A 274 12.47 13.22 -8.74
N LEU A 275 11.70 14.20 -9.23
CA LEU A 275 11.88 15.61 -8.93
C LEU A 275 10.63 16.17 -8.24
N PRO A 276 10.78 17.15 -7.34
CA PRO A 276 9.65 17.85 -6.74
C PRO A 276 8.73 18.46 -7.79
N LEU A 277 7.44 18.56 -7.46
CA LEU A 277 6.46 19.27 -8.28
C LEU A 277 6.74 20.78 -8.27
N ILE A 278 6.64 21.41 -9.42
CA ILE A 278 6.86 22.85 -9.58
C ILE A 278 5.76 23.50 -10.41
N GLY A 279 5.67 24.84 -10.36
CA GLY A 279 4.77 25.64 -11.20
C GLY A 279 3.30 25.23 -11.08
N GLU A 280 2.64 25.10 -12.22
CA GLU A 280 1.20 24.81 -12.30
C GLU A 280 0.83 23.43 -11.72
N GLU A 281 1.66 22.41 -11.93
CA GLU A 281 1.42 21.10 -11.33
C GLU A 281 1.37 21.16 -9.80
N ARG A 282 2.34 21.85 -9.18
CA ARG A 282 2.37 22.03 -7.73
C ARG A 282 1.14 22.82 -7.27
N ALA A 283 0.85 23.93 -7.91
CA ALA A 283 -0.29 24.77 -7.56
C ALA A 283 -1.63 24.02 -7.66
N PHE A 284 -1.77 23.12 -8.64
CA PHE A 284 -2.95 22.27 -8.77
C PHE A 284 -3.15 21.37 -7.55
N ILE A 285 -2.11 20.65 -7.12
CA ILE A 285 -2.17 19.78 -5.94
C ILE A 285 -2.44 20.60 -4.67
N GLU A 286 -1.72 21.72 -4.48
CA GLU A 286 -1.91 22.60 -3.34
C GLU A 286 -3.35 23.11 -3.22
N ASN A 287 -3.98 23.46 -4.34
CA ASN A 287 -5.36 23.92 -4.35
C ASN A 287 -6.34 22.82 -3.95
N ILE A 288 -6.14 21.59 -4.42
CA ILE A 288 -6.95 20.44 -4.01
C ILE A 288 -6.84 20.21 -2.51
N VAL A 289 -5.61 20.14 -1.99
CA VAL A 289 -5.37 19.86 -0.56
C VAL A 289 -5.90 21.02 0.32
N LYS A 290 -5.65 22.28 -0.04
CA LYS A 290 -6.17 23.45 0.69
C LYS A 290 -7.69 23.42 0.78
N LYS A 291 -8.38 23.11 -0.34
CA LYS A 291 -9.84 22.98 -0.36
C LYS A 291 -10.32 21.83 0.53
N ALA A 292 -9.65 20.68 0.47
CA ALA A 292 -9.97 19.53 1.31
C ALA A 292 -9.81 19.88 2.79
N LEU A 293 -8.69 20.49 3.19
CA LEU A 293 -8.46 20.89 4.58
C LEU A 293 -9.49 21.92 5.09
N ALA A 294 -9.89 22.87 4.24
CA ALA A 294 -10.89 23.88 4.60
C ALA A 294 -12.30 23.30 4.81
N THR A 295 -12.59 22.14 4.20
CA THR A 295 -13.90 21.47 4.26
C THR A 295 -13.84 20.13 4.99
N ARG A 296 -12.77 19.88 5.75
CA ARG A 296 -12.50 18.61 6.41
C ARG A 296 -13.59 18.24 7.40
N PRO A 297 -14.22 17.05 7.30
CA PRO A 297 -15.25 16.64 8.25
C PRO A 297 -14.65 16.43 9.66
N ALA A 298 -15.04 17.32 10.59
CA ALA A 298 -14.46 17.39 11.94
C ALA A 298 -14.52 16.05 12.71
N GLN A 299 -15.61 15.28 12.51
CA GLN A 299 -15.82 13.99 13.20
C GLN A 299 -14.83 12.88 12.79
N TYR A 300 -14.16 13.02 11.63
CA TYR A 300 -13.21 12.03 11.11
C TYR A 300 -11.78 12.57 11.04
N GLN A 301 -11.55 13.76 11.56
CA GLN A 301 -10.26 14.44 11.45
C GLN A 301 -9.13 13.64 12.13
N SER A 302 -8.04 13.37 11.41
CA SER A 302 -6.82 12.80 11.97
C SER A 302 -6.23 13.69 13.06
N VAL A 303 -5.72 13.07 14.11
CA VAL A 303 -5.03 13.76 15.21
C VAL A 303 -3.54 13.78 14.85
N VAL A 304 -3.01 14.97 14.58
CA VAL A 304 -1.58 15.21 14.26
C VAL A 304 -0.74 15.20 15.53
#